data_216062aef2d14690f080b8e0de3070de
#
_entry.id   216062aef2d14690f080b8e0de3070de
#
_cell.length_a   1.000
_cell.length_b   1.000
_cell.length_c   1.000
_cell.angle_alpha   90.00
_cell.angle_beta   90.00
_cell.angle_gamma   90.00
#
_symmetry.space_group_name_H-M   'P 1'
#
loop_
_entity.id
_entity.type
_entity.pdbx_description
1 polymer ?
#
loop_
_entity_poly.entity_id
_entity_poly.type
_entity_poly.pdbx_seq_one_letter_code
_entity_poly.pdbx_strand_id
1 'polypeptide(L)'
;YSHPELMIDWFPVLGNHEYRGNTQAVLDYTSISRRWTMPARYYTKAFEDKGTTIRIVWIDTAPMMDKYRNDSATYPDACKQDLQKQLSWIDSVLTSAKEDWIIVAGHHPIYAETSKDDSERLDMQKRLDPILRKHKVDMYICGHIHNFQHIRRPGSDIDYIVNSAGSLARKVKPTEGTVFCNPEPGFSVVSADKKELTLRMIDKKGNILHTISRKK
;
A
#
# COMPACT_ATOMS: atom_id res chain seq x y z
N TYR A 1 5.99 6.54 19.53
CA TYR A 1 7.05 5.62 19.04
C TYR A 1 8.42 6.14 19.48
N SER A 2 8.80 5.84 20.74
CA SER A 2 10.04 6.36 21.37
C SER A 2 11.13 5.29 21.54
N HIS A 3 10.86 4.04 21.20
CA HIS A 3 11.84 2.97 21.27
C HIS A 3 12.99 3.21 20.28
N PRO A 4 14.26 2.99 20.68
CA PRO A 4 15.42 3.21 19.82
C PRO A 4 15.36 2.43 18.48
N GLU A 5 14.81 1.22 18.51
CA GLU A 5 14.65 0.36 17.33
C GLU A 5 13.71 0.95 16.26
N LEU A 6 12.85 1.88 16.66
CA LEU A 6 11.93 2.60 15.77
C LEU A 6 12.50 3.94 15.28
N MET A 7 13.78 4.25 15.60
CA MET A 7 14.47 5.45 15.11
C MET A 7 15.02 5.25 13.70
N ILE A 8 14.16 4.77 12.80
CA ILE A 8 14.38 4.52 11.38
C ILE A 8 13.58 5.51 10.53
N ASP A 9 13.85 5.56 9.24
CA ASP A 9 13.06 6.35 8.29
C ASP A 9 11.65 5.78 8.13
N TRP A 10 10.67 6.66 8.11
CA TRP A 10 9.26 6.36 7.90
C TRP A 10 8.80 6.97 6.57
N PHE A 11 8.16 6.15 5.75
CA PHE A 11 7.62 6.52 4.45
C PHE A 11 6.09 6.29 4.45
N PRO A 12 5.29 7.27 4.89
CA PRO A 12 3.85 7.09 5.06
C PRO A 12 3.07 7.24 3.75
N VAL A 13 1.82 6.76 3.79
CA VAL A 13 0.78 7.06 2.80
C VAL A 13 -0.41 7.72 3.49
N LEU A 14 -1.16 8.56 2.78
CA LEU A 14 -2.41 9.12 3.26
C LEU A 14 -3.51 8.08 3.21
N GLY A 15 -4.30 7.99 4.27
CA GLY A 15 -5.53 7.21 4.32
C GLY A 15 -6.77 8.12 4.33
N ASN A 16 -7.95 7.51 4.31
CA ASN A 16 -9.21 8.24 4.35
C ASN A 16 -9.43 9.02 5.66
N HIS A 17 -8.77 8.64 6.74
CA HIS A 17 -8.86 9.37 8.01
C HIS A 17 -8.10 10.69 7.97
N GLU A 18 -6.95 10.76 7.32
CA GLU A 18 -6.19 12.01 7.12
C GLU A 18 -7.01 13.00 6.30
N TYR A 19 -7.80 12.51 5.35
CA TYR A 19 -8.69 13.32 4.51
C TYR A 19 -9.90 13.91 5.24
N ARG A 20 -10.22 13.44 6.45
CA ARG A 20 -11.21 14.08 7.34
C ARG A 20 -10.65 15.27 8.11
N GLY A 21 -9.33 15.45 8.08
CA GLY A 21 -8.61 16.51 8.76
C GLY A 21 -7.77 17.35 7.82
N ASN A 22 -6.58 17.70 8.26
CA ASN A 22 -5.64 18.50 7.48
C ASN A 22 -4.56 17.58 6.87
N THR A 23 -4.75 17.17 5.63
CA THR A 23 -3.77 16.35 4.92
C THR A 23 -2.44 17.07 4.70
N GLN A 24 -2.44 18.42 4.59
CA GLN A 24 -1.20 19.19 4.43
C GLN A 24 -0.31 19.09 5.68
N ALA A 25 -0.89 19.05 6.87
CA ALA A 25 -0.12 18.89 8.10
C ALA A 25 0.67 17.58 8.15
N VAL A 26 0.17 16.52 7.51
CA VAL A 26 0.87 15.22 7.40
C VAL A 26 2.11 15.34 6.53
N LEU A 27 2.03 16.11 5.43
CA LEU A 27 3.16 16.39 4.55
C LEU A 27 4.17 17.32 5.25
N ASP A 28 3.68 18.39 5.87
CA ASP A 28 4.51 19.41 6.54
C ASP A 28 5.31 18.82 7.72
N TYR A 29 4.83 17.72 8.30
CA TYR A 29 5.55 17.01 9.36
C TYR A 29 6.92 16.50 8.90
N THR A 30 7.15 16.36 7.60
CA THR A 30 8.47 16.06 7.01
C THR A 30 9.53 17.11 7.40
N SER A 31 9.14 18.36 7.54
CA SER A 31 10.05 19.44 8.00
C SER A 31 10.31 19.44 9.51
N ILE A 32 9.47 18.74 10.28
CA ILE A 32 9.52 18.70 11.74
C ILE A 32 10.30 17.47 12.24
N SER A 33 10.06 16.31 11.63
CA SER A 33 10.65 15.05 12.05
C SER A 33 11.62 14.51 11.01
N ARG A 34 12.89 14.31 11.38
CA ARG A 34 13.91 13.71 10.50
C ARG A 34 13.55 12.31 10.00
N ARG A 35 12.71 11.59 10.73
CA ARG A 35 12.30 10.22 10.40
C ARG A 35 11.12 10.16 9.44
N TRP A 36 10.35 11.22 9.33
CA TRP A 36 9.15 11.28 8.52
C TRP A 36 9.49 11.80 7.14
N THR A 37 9.40 10.95 6.13
CA THR A 37 9.72 11.28 4.74
C THR A 37 8.45 11.16 3.89
N MET A 38 7.78 12.29 3.68
CA MET A 38 6.60 12.39 2.84
C MET A 38 6.67 13.68 2.00
N PRO A 39 7.49 13.69 0.94
CA PRO A 39 7.78 14.90 0.15
C PRO A 39 6.58 15.39 -0.67
N ALA A 40 5.60 14.52 -0.91
CA ALA A 40 4.37 14.80 -1.64
C ALA A 40 3.29 13.78 -1.24
N ARG A 41 2.04 13.98 -1.71
CA ARG A 41 0.93 13.04 -1.48
C ARG A 41 1.19 11.66 -2.10
N TYR A 42 1.95 11.62 -3.18
CA TYR A 42 2.46 10.40 -3.80
C TYR A 42 3.91 10.62 -4.24
N TYR A 43 4.74 9.63 -4.08
CA TYR A 43 6.18 9.73 -4.30
C TYR A 43 6.80 8.35 -4.52
N THR A 44 8.05 8.31 -4.95
CA THR A 44 8.79 7.07 -5.17
C THR A 44 10.22 7.19 -4.70
N LYS A 45 10.80 6.06 -4.29
CA LYS A 45 12.21 5.94 -3.96
C LYS A 45 12.73 4.57 -4.39
N ALA A 46 13.92 4.54 -4.94
CA ALA A 46 14.68 3.32 -5.15
C ALA A 46 15.62 3.11 -3.97
N PHE A 47 15.74 1.87 -3.55
CA PHE A 47 16.68 1.41 -2.54
C PHE A 47 17.64 0.43 -3.20
N GLU A 48 18.89 0.45 -2.77
CA GLU A 48 19.92 -0.49 -3.21
C GLU A 48 20.72 -1.01 -2.01
N ASP A 49 20.87 -2.31 -1.93
CA ASP A 49 21.79 -2.97 -1.00
C ASP A 49 22.44 -4.17 -1.69
N LYS A 50 23.77 -4.25 -1.61
CA LYS A 50 24.58 -5.36 -2.17
C LYS A 50 24.23 -5.70 -3.63
N GLY A 51 23.93 -4.65 -4.42
CA GLY A 51 23.58 -4.74 -5.82
C GLY A 51 22.14 -5.23 -6.12
N THR A 52 21.31 -5.43 -5.11
CA THR A 52 19.86 -5.66 -5.25
C THR A 52 19.14 -4.34 -5.18
N THR A 53 18.21 -4.11 -6.09
CA THR A 53 17.46 -2.86 -6.18
C THR A 53 15.97 -3.08 -6.00
N ILE A 54 15.33 -2.21 -5.21
CA ILE A 54 13.87 -2.21 -5.01
C ILE A 54 13.35 -0.81 -5.25
N ARG A 55 12.35 -0.67 -6.13
CA ARG A 55 11.56 0.55 -6.22
C ARG A 55 10.30 0.41 -5.39
N ILE A 56 10.05 1.40 -4.54
CA ILE A 56 8.75 1.52 -3.87
C ILE A 56 8.07 2.78 -4.37
N VAL A 57 6.79 2.65 -4.74
CA VAL A 57 5.92 3.73 -5.20
C VAL A 57 4.80 3.89 -4.20
N TRP A 58 4.83 4.96 -3.41
CA TRP A 58 3.77 5.31 -2.47
C TRP A 58 2.73 6.16 -3.18
N ILE A 59 1.48 5.79 -3.08
CA ILE A 59 0.37 6.42 -3.80
C ILE A 59 -0.73 6.90 -2.87
N ASP A 60 -1.40 7.97 -3.27
CA ASP A 60 -2.55 8.53 -2.57
C ASP A 60 -3.84 7.94 -3.16
N THR A 61 -4.43 7.01 -2.44
CA THR A 61 -5.57 6.24 -2.94
C THR A 61 -6.94 6.87 -2.67
N ALA A 62 -7.08 7.75 -1.68
CA ALA A 62 -8.39 8.36 -1.38
C ALA A 62 -8.99 9.13 -2.58
N PRO A 63 -8.21 9.96 -3.33
CA PRO A 63 -8.73 10.61 -4.52
C PRO A 63 -9.08 9.68 -5.69
N MET A 64 -8.70 8.41 -5.61
CA MET A 64 -9.03 7.43 -6.66
C MET A 64 -10.46 6.89 -6.56
N MET A 65 -11.18 7.20 -5.47
CA MET A 65 -12.52 6.67 -5.22
C MET A 65 -13.56 7.78 -5.24
N ASP A 66 -14.64 7.54 -5.99
CA ASP A 66 -15.74 8.50 -6.13
C ASP A 66 -16.43 8.81 -4.80
N LYS A 67 -16.48 7.83 -3.90
CA LYS A 67 -16.97 8.00 -2.52
C LYS A 67 -16.34 9.19 -1.80
N TYR A 68 -15.00 9.35 -1.91
CA TYR A 68 -14.28 10.42 -1.22
C TYR A 68 -14.25 11.71 -2.04
N ARG A 69 -14.18 11.59 -3.37
CA ARG A 69 -14.13 12.75 -4.26
C ARG A 69 -15.45 13.52 -4.34
N ASN A 70 -16.57 12.83 -4.18
CA ASN A 70 -17.89 13.41 -4.30
C ASN A 70 -18.47 13.91 -2.96
N ASP A 71 -17.78 13.65 -1.86
CA ASP A 71 -18.16 14.13 -0.51
C ASP A 71 -17.18 15.21 -0.03
N SER A 72 -17.34 16.42 -0.57
CA SER A 72 -16.53 17.58 -0.20
C SER A 72 -16.76 18.09 1.21
N ALA A 73 -17.86 17.72 1.84
CA ALA A 73 -18.16 18.10 3.22
C ALA A 73 -17.29 17.32 4.21
N THR A 74 -17.14 16.02 3.98
CA THR A 74 -16.35 15.13 4.86
C THR A 74 -14.88 15.05 4.42
N TYR A 75 -14.61 15.14 3.10
CA TYR A 75 -13.29 14.95 2.50
C TYR A 75 -12.89 16.11 1.59
N PRO A 76 -12.81 17.36 2.11
CA PRO A 76 -12.65 18.57 1.29
C PRO A 76 -11.40 18.57 0.42
N ASP A 77 -10.36 17.87 0.80
CA ASP A 77 -9.11 17.80 0.02
C ASP A 77 -9.13 16.71 -1.06
N ALA A 78 -9.96 15.69 -0.94
CA ALA A 78 -10.01 14.61 -1.92
C ALA A 78 -10.57 15.09 -3.27
N CYS A 79 -11.58 15.97 -3.26
CA CYS A 79 -12.17 16.55 -4.47
C CYS A 79 -11.23 17.51 -5.20
N LYS A 80 -10.22 18.07 -4.52
CA LYS A 80 -9.24 19.01 -5.09
C LYS A 80 -8.07 18.32 -5.79
N GLN A 81 -7.92 16.99 -5.63
CA GLN A 81 -6.79 16.28 -6.20
C GLN A 81 -7.02 15.93 -7.68
N ASP A 82 -6.00 16.12 -8.48
CA ASP A 82 -6.00 15.72 -9.90
C ASP A 82 -5.68 14.23 -10.02
N LEU A 83 -6.74 13.42 -10.15
CA LEU A 83 -6.63 11.98 -10.32
C LEU A 83 -5.85 11.60 -11.58
N GLN A 84 -6.10 12.26 -12.71
CA GLN A 84 -5.46 11.90 -13.97
C GLN A 84 -3.96 12.19 -13.94
N LYS A 85 -3.58 13.29 -13.30
CA LYS A 85 -2.17 13.62 -13.07
C LYS A 85 -1.48 12.53 -12.26
N GLN A 86 -2.11 12.03 -11.20
CA GLN A 86 -1.52 10.97 -10.39
C GLN A 86 -1.42 9.64 -11.16
N LEU A 87 -2.48 9.23 -11.88
CA LEU A 87 -2.46 8.00 -12.67
C LEU A 87 -1.39 8.05 -13.77
N SER A 88 -1.27 9.17 -14.47
CA SER A 88 -0.22 9.39 -15.48
C SER A 88 1.17 9.36 -14.86
N TRP A 89 1.34 9.92 -13.66
CA TRP A 89 2.60 9.87 -12.94
C TRP A 89 2.97 8.43 -12.53
N ILE A 90 2.01 7.64 -12.02
CA ILE A 90 2.23 6.23 -11.68
C ILE A 90 2.69 5.45 -12.93
N ASP A 91 1.97 5.61 -14.06
CA ASP A 91 2.32 4.95 -15.32
C ASP A 91 3.74 5.33 -15.79
N SER A 92 4.10 6.62 -15.70
CA SER A 92 5.43 7.12 -16.06
C SER A 92 6.54 6.56 -15.16
N VAL A 93 6.34 6.55 -13.84
CA VAL A 93 7.31 6.01 -12.87
C VAL A 93 7.54 4.52 -13.14
N LEU A 94 6.46 3.76 -13.32
CA LEU A 94 6.55 2.32 -13.58
C LEU A 94 7.16 2.01 -14.95
N THR A 95 6.92 2.85 -15.97
CA THR A 95 7.56 2.73 -17.30
C THR A 95 9.08 2.91 -17.20
N SER A 96 9.54 3.80 -16.34
CA SER A 96 10.97 4.10 -16.19
C SER A 96 11.69 3.18 -15.20
N ALA A 97 10.95 2.38 -14.42
CA ALA A 97 11.50 1.50 -13.40
C ALA A 97 12.34 0.37 -14.03
N LYS A 98 13.53 0.15 -13.49
CA LYS A 98 14.47 -0.90 -13.93
C LYS A 98 15.01 -1.71 -12.75
N GLU A 99 14.45 -1.46 -11.58
CA GLU A 99 14.86 -2.13 -10.36
C GLU A 99 14.52 -3.63 -10.40
N ASP A 100 15.23 -4.41 -9.61
CA ASP A 100 14.99 -5.85 -9.52
C ASP A 100 13.56 -6.16 -9.07
N TRP A 101 13.03 -5.36 -8.15
CA TRP A 101 11.71 -5.55 -7.58
C TRP A 101 10.94 -4.22 -7.54
N ILE A 102 9.62 -4.30 -7.81
CA ILE A 102 8.73 -3.13 -7.82
C ILE A 102 7.57 -3.38 -6.87
N ILE A 103 7.45 -2.54 -5.85
CA ILE A 103 6.37 -2.56 -4.86
C ILE A 103 5.57 -1.26 -4.97
N VAL A 104 4.26 -1.36 -5.03
CA VAL A 104 3.36 -0.21 -4.91
C VAL A 104 2.65 -0.27 -3.56
N ALA A 105 2.68 0.81 -2.81
CA ALA A 105 2.07 0.92 -1.50
C ALA A 105 1.01 2.03 -1.48
N GLY A 106 -0.19 1.69 -1.02
CA GLY A 106 -1.30 2.64 -0.86
C GLY A 106 -2.12 2.32 0.38
N HIS A 107 -3.16 3.11 0.66
CA HIS A 107 -4.00 2.84 1.83
C HIS A 107 -5.13 1.85 1.54
N HIS A 108 -5.87 2.04 0.45
CA HIS A 108 -7.05 1.24 0.15
C HIS A 108 -6.73 -0.01 -0.69
N PRO A 109 -7.42 -1.14 -0.46
CA PRO A 109 -7.22 -2.36 -1.22
C PRO A 109 -7.81 -2.28 -2.64
N ILE A 110 -7.15 -2.96 -3.58
CA ILE A 110 -7.73 -3.28 -4.90
C ILE A 110 -8.62 -4.52 -4.77
N TYR A 111 -8.13 -5.52 -4.06
CA TYR A 111 -8.86 -6.75 -3.74
C TYR A 111 -8.76 -7.01 -2.24
N ALA A 112 -9.87 -7.30 -1.61
CA ALA A 112 -9.96 -7.71 -0.21
C ALA A 112 -11.32 -8.30 0.11
N GLU A 113 -11.37 -9.22 1.05
CA GLU A 113 -12.60 -9.57 1.76
C GLU A 113 -12.86 -8.53 2.85
N THR A 114 -14.05 -8.00 2.88
CA THR A 114 -14.50 -7.04 3.88
C THR A 114 -16.03 -6.89 3.84
N SER A 115 -16.63 -6.53 4.96
CA SER A 115 -18.04 -6.16 5.05
C SER A 115 -18.34 -4.73 4.58
N LYS A 116 -17.31 -3.97 4.14
CA LYS A 116 -17.51 -2.63 3.58
C LYS A 116 -18.10 -2.72 2.18
N ASP A 117 -18.73 -1.63 1.76
CA ASP A 117 -19.24 -1.44 0.41
C ASP A 117 -18.17 -1.70 -0.66
N ASP A 118 -18.57 -2.29 -1.78
CA ASP A 118 -17.67 -2.67 -2.87
C ASP A 118 -17.18 -1.50 -3.70
N SER A 119 -17.81 -0.35 -3.63
CA SER A 119 -17.51 0.81 -4.48
C SER A 119 -16.04 1.22 -4.41
N GLU A 120 -15.43 1.20 -3.23
CA GLU A 120 -14.02 1.54 -3.06
C GLU A 120 -13.10 0.58 -3.87
N ARG A 121 -13.36 -0.73 -3.78
CA ARG A 121 -12.57 -1.74 -4.50
C ARG A 121 -12.82 -1.70 -6.01
N LEU A 122 -14.06 -1.50 -6.43
CA LEU A 122 -14.41 -1.37 -7.85
C LEU A 122 -13.73 -0.17 -8.49
N ASP A 123 -13.68 0.97 -7.81
CA ASP A 123 -12.96 2.14 -8.28
C ASP A 123 -11.44 1.89 -8.40
N MET A 124 -10.86 1.22 -7.41
CA MET A 124 -9.43 0.87 -7.44
C MET A 124 -9.13 -0.15 -8.55
N GLN A 125 -9.98 -1.16 -8.74
CA GLN A 125 -9.88 -2.14 -9.82
C GLN A 125 -9.99 -1.48 -11.20
N LYS A 126 -10.87 -0.52 -11.36
CA LYS A 126 -11.08 0.20 -12.61
C LYS A 126 -9.91 1.13 -12.96
N ARG A 127 -9.35 1.83 -11.98
CA ARG A 127 -8.42 2.95 -12.19
C ARG A 127 -6.96 2.58 -12.03
N LEU A 128 -6.63 1.76 -11.04
CA LEU A 128 -5.25 1.45 -10.67
C LEU A 128 -4.79 0.08 -11.18
N ASP A 129 -5.60 -0.97 -11.01
CA ASP A 129 -5.20 -2.34 -11.32
C ASP A 129 -4.70 -2.54 -12.76
N PRO A 130 -5.31 -1.93 -13.80
CA PRO A 130 -4.80 -2.05 -15.17
C PRO A 130 -3.38 -1.50 -15.34
N ILE A 131 -3.04 -0.42 -14.64
CA ILE A 131 -1.69 0.17 -14.67
C ILE A 131 -0.70 -0.78 -14.02
N LEU A 132 -1.01 -1.30 -12.81
CA LEU A 132 -0.12 -2.21 -12.11
C LEU A 132 0.13 -3.50 -12.90
N ARG A 133 -0.90 -4.06 -13.52
CA ARG A 133 -0.80 -5.26 -14.38
C ARG A 133 0.03 -5.00 -15.64
N LYS A 134 -0.17 -3.87 -16.32
CA LYS A 134 0.61 -3.45 -17.49
C LYS A 134 2.11 -3.48 -17.19
N HIS A 135 2.50 -3.02 -16.02
CA HIS A 135 3.89 -2.91 -15.59
C HIS A 135 4.40 -4.11 -14.79
N LYS A 136 3.58 -5.15 -14.61
CA LYS A 136 3.95 -6.38 -13.88
C LYS A 136 4.56 -6.08 -12.51
N VAL A 137 3.91 -5.20 -11.74
CA VAL A 137 4.31 -4.88 -10.37
C VAL A 137 4.37 -6.17 -9.55
N ASP A 138 5.38 -6.32 -8.70
CA ASP A 138 5.54 -7.55 -7.91
C ASP A 138 4.52 -7.66 -6.79
N MET A 139 4.33 -6.56 -6.04
CA MET A 139 3.40 -6.52 -4.90
C MET A 139 2.65 -5.19 -4.86
N TYR A 140 1.36 -5.27 -4.53
CA TYR A 140 0.58 -4.13 -4.07
C TYR A 140 0.27 -4.32 -2.59
N ILE A 141 0.75 -3.40 -1.74
CA ILE A 141 0.60 -3.47 -0.28
C ILE A 141 -0.31 -2.33 0.18
N CYS A 142 -1.33 -2.66 0.99
CA CYS A 142 -2.27 -1.68 1.49
C CYS A 142 -2.69 -1.95 2.93
N GLY A 143 -3.49 -1.05 3.50
CA GLY A 143 -4.07 -1.12 4.82
C GLY A 143 -5.61 -1.15 4.82
N HIS A 144 -6.23 -0.25 5.59
CA HIS A 144 -7.65 0.09 5.59
C HIS A 144 -8.61 -0.95 6.19
N ILE A 145 -8.39 -2.25 5.99
CA ILE A 145 -9.34 -3.31 6.38
C ILE A 145 -9.10 -3.85 7.79
N HIS A 146 -7.92 -3.65 8.36
CA HIS A 146 -7.55 -4.05 9.72
C HIS A 146 -7.49 -5.57 9.93
N ASN A 147 -6.92 -6.27 8.96
CA ASN A 147 -6.56 -7.69 9.04
C ASN A 147 -5.47 -8.02 8.04
N PHE A 148 -4.93 -9.22 8.08
CA PHE A 148 -4.00 -9.70 7.05
C PHE A 148 -4.77 -10.43 5.95
N GLN A 149 -4.44 -10.09 4.69
CA GLN A 149 -4.89 -10.86 3.54
C GLN A 149 -3.78 -10.93 2.49
N HIS A 150 -3.63 -12.08 1.85
CA HIS A 150 -2.87 -12.28 0.64
C HIS A 150 -3.80 -12.82 -0.43
N ILE A 151 -3.97 -12.08 -1.51
CA ILE A 151 -4.88 -12.39 -2.60
C ILE A 151 -4.10 -12.44 -3.90
N ARG A 152 -4.38 -13.44 -4.73
CA ARG A 152 -3.94 -13.55 -6.13
C ARG A 152 -5.15 -13.59 -7.05
N ARG A 153 -4.99 -13.01 -8.23
CA ARG A 153 -6.08 -12.95 -9.21
C ARG A 153 -5.68 -13.64 -10.51
N PRO A 154 -6.60 -14.36 -11.15
CA PRO A 154 -6.35 -14.95 -12.47
C PRO A 154 -5.85 -13.90 -13.47
N GLY A 155 -4.84 -14.27 -14.26
CA GLY A 155 -4.25 -13.37 -15.26
C GLY A 155 -3.43 -12.22 -14.67
N SER A 156 -3.02 -12.31 -13.39
CA SER A 156 -2.12 -11.35 -12.75
C SER A 156 -1.07 -12.08 -11.92
N ASP A 157 0.18 -11.68 -12.07
CA ASP A 157 1.29 -12.17 -11.25
C ASP A 157 1.50 -11.32 -9.99
N ILE A 158 0.66 -10.30 -9.76
CA ILE A 158 0.77 -9.40 -8.62
C ILE A 158 0.29 -10.10 -7.34
N ASP A 159 1.08 -10.02 -6.27
CA ASP A 159 0.61 -10.35 -4.92
C ASP A 159 -0.09 -9.12 -4.32
N TYR A 160 -1.41 -9.20 -4.10
CA TYR A 160 -2.20 -8.16 -3.45
C TYR A 160 -2.25 -8.44 -1.95
N ILE A 161 -1.76 -7.49 -1.17
CA ILE A 161 -1.52 -7.67 0.26
C ILE A 161 -2.26 -6.61 1.06
N VAL A 162 -3.12 -7.04 1.96
CA VAL A 162 -3.65 -6.19 3.04
C VAL A 162 -2.81 -6.43 4.28
N ASN A 163 -2.15 -5.36 4.75
CA ASN A 163 -1.30 -5.36 5.93
C ASN A 163 -1.78 -4.27 6.89
N SER A 164 -2.85 -4.51 7.62
CA SER A 164 -3.48 -3.47 8.40
C SER A 164 -3.97 -3.90 9.77
N ALA A 165 -3.14 -4.62 10.47
CA ALA A 165 -3.49 -5.12 11.79
C ALA A 165 -2.72 -4.47 12.94
N GLY A 166 -2.28 -3.22 12.79
CA GLY A 166 -1.45 -2.53 13.80
C GLY A 166 -2.22 -2.01 15.00
N SER A 167 -3.54 -1.78 14.89
CA SER A 167 -4.34 -1.21 15.99
C SER A 167 -5.58 -2.03 16.29
N LEU A 168 -6.52 -2.10 15.37
CA LEU A 168 -7.79 -2.79 15.49
C LEU A 168 -7.81 -3.99 14.56
N ALA A 169 -8.04 -5.18 15.11
CA ALA A 169 -8.18 -6.40 14.32
C ALA A 169 -9.65 -6.66 13.96
N ARG A 170 -9.93 -7.01 12.72
CA ARG A 170 -11.26 -7.35 12.21
C ARG A 170 -11.28 -8.79 11.70
N LYS A 171 -12.40 -9.46 11.93
CA LYS A 171 -12.65 -10.79 11.36
C LYS A 171 -12.52 -10.76 9.84
N VAL A 172 -12.06 -11.85 9.28
CA VAL A 172 -11.90 -12.06 7.84
C VAL A 172 -12.20 -13.51 7.51
N LYS A 173 -12.72 -13.77 6.33
CA LYS A 173 -12.95 -15.10 5.76
C LYS A 173 -12.34 -15.16 4.36
N PRO A 174 -12.05 -16.33 3.83
CA PRO A 174 -11.58 -16.44 2.45
C PRO A 174 -12.62 -15.89 1.44
N THR A 175 -12.11 -15.25 0.39
CA THR A 175 -12.85 -14.85 -0.81
C THR A 175 -12.12 -15.36 -2.05
N GLU A 176 -12.65 -15.08 -3.24
CA GLU A 176 -12.02 -15.51 -4.49
C GLU A 176 -10.56 -15.02 -4.60
N GLY A 177 -9.64 -15.95 -4.83
CA GLY A 177 -8.21 -15.66 -4.93
C GLY A 177 -7.47 -15.54 -3.60
N THR A 178 -8.13 -15.73 -2.45
CA THR A 178 -7.46 -15.72 -1.15
C THR A 178 -6.47 -16.88 -1.05
N VAL A 179 -5.20 -16.54 -0.88
CA VAL A 179 -4.10 -17.46 -0.57
C VAL A 179 -3.98 -17.63 0.95
N PHE A 180 -4.13 -16.51 1.67
CA PHE A 180 -4.08 -16.47 3.12
C PHE A 180 -4.92 -15.31 3.65
N CYS A 181 -5.56 -15.50 4.81
CA CYS A 181 -6.17 -14.43 5.59
C CYS A 181 -6.11 -14.74 7.08
N ASN A 182 -5.96 -13.69 7.91
CA ASN A 182 -5.85 -13.84 9.36
C ASN A 182 -6.28 -12.53 10.06
N PRO A 183 -7.10 -12.59 11.14
CA PRO A 183 -7.57 -11.41 11.86
C PRO A 183 -6.57 -10.88 12.91
N GLU A 184 -5.45 -11.57 13.17
CA GLU A 184 -4.52 -11.17 14.24
C GLU A 184 -3.85 -9.81 13.93
N PRO A 185 -3.61 -8.96 14.96
CA PRO A 185 -2.83 -7.76 14.81
C PRO A 185 -1.34 -8.08 14.63
N GLY A 186 -0.64 -7.25 13.86
CA GLY A 186 0.78 -7.45 13.59
C GLY A 186 1.31 -6.53 12.51
N PHE A 187 2.36 -6.96 11.84
CA PHE A 187 3.06 -6.21 10.79
C PHE A 187 3.67 -7.17 9.76
N SER A 188 4.18 -6.62 8.66
CA SER A 188 4.93 -7.40 7.68
C SER A 188 6.36 -6.91 7.54
N VAL A 189 7.25 -7.85 7.26
CA VAL A 189 8.66 -7.59 6.91
C VAL A 189 8.89 -8.01 5.47
N VAL A 190 9.43 -7.10 4.67
CA VAL A 190 9.87 -7.37 3.30
C VAL A 190 11.38 -7.48 3.28
N SER A 191 11.89 -8.50 2.60
CA SER A 191 13.31 -8.68 2.31
C SER A 191 13.50 -9.18 0.88
N ALA A 192 14.60 -8.77 0.24
CA ALA A 192 14.87 -9.20 -1.12
C ALA A 192 16.37 -9.38 -1.36
N ASP A 193 16.67 -10.27 -2.29
CA ASP A 193 17.92 -10.33 -3.02
C ASP A 193 17.61 -10.34 -4.54
N LYS A 194 18.62 -10.53 -5.38
CA LYS A 194 18.42 -10.55 -6.85
C LYS A 194 17.52 -11.68 -7.36
N LYS A 195 17.35 -12.74 -6.57
CA LYS A 195 16.63 -13.95 -6.98
C LYS A 195 15.28 -14.10 -6.30
N GLU A 196 15.11 -13.51 -5.11
CA GLU A 196 13.93 -13.72 -4.30
C GLU A 196 13.51 -12.44 -3.58
N LEU A 197 12.20 -12.13 -3.66
CA LEU A 197 11.50 -11.14 -2.84
C LEU A 197 10.59 -11.88 -1.87
N THR A 198 10.76 -11.66 -0.58
CA THR A 198 9.96 -12.29 0.47
C THR A 198 9.17 -11.25 1.24
N LEU A 199 7.92 -11.55 1.57
CA LEU A 199 7.13 -10.82 2.57
C LEU A 199 6.66 -11.80 3.65
N ARG A 200 6.93 -11.49 4.92
CA ARG A 200 6.48 -12.26 6.08
C ARG A 200 5.48 -11.47 6.88
N MET A 201 4.28 -11.99 7.05
CA MET A 201 3.26 -11.46 7.96
C MET A 201 3.53 -12.01 9.36
N ILE A 202 3.66 -11.12 10.34
CA ILE A 202 4.11 -11.45 11.70
C ILE A 202 3.08 -10.93 12.69
N ASP A 203 2.66 -11.78 13.64
CA ASP A 203 1.72 -11.39 14.69
C ASP A 203 2.39 -10.52 15.77
N LYS A 204 1.58 -10.01 16.69
CA LYS A 204 2.06 -9.21 17.85
C LYS A 204 2.97 -9.97 18.82
N LYS A 205 3.08 -11.30 18.70
CA LYS A 205 3.95 -12.14 19.51
C LYS A 205 5.28 -12.46 18.82
N GLY A 206 5.44 -12.04 17.55
CA GLY A 206 6.61 -12.33 16.73
C GLY A 206 6.52 -13.64 15.94
N ASN A 207 5.36 -14.32 15.93
CA ASN A 207 5.19 -15.54 15.14
C ASN A 207 4.94 -15.19 13.67
N ILE A 208 5.61 -15.88 12.76
CA ILE A 208 5.35 -15.78 11.32
C ILE A 208 4.04 -16.52 11.02
N LEU A 209 3.02 -15.78 10.59
CA LEU A 209 1.72 -16.30 10.22
C LEU A 209 1.70 -16.78 8.77
N HIS A 210 2.40 -16.09 7.88
CA HIS A 210 2.42 -16.38 6.46
C HIS A 210 3.70 -15.83 5.81
N THR A 211 4.19 -16.54 4.81
CA THR A 211 5.34 -16.10 4.00
C THR A 211 4.96 -16.13 2.53
N ILE A 212 5.21 -15.03 1.85
CA ILE A 212 5.10 -14.90 0.39
C ILE A 212 6.53 -14.91 -0.15
N SER A 213 6.79 -15.72 -1.15
CA SER A 213 8.07 -15.80 -1.85
C SER A 213 7.82 -15.65 -3.35
N ARG A 214 8.51 -14.69 -3.97
CA ARG A 214 8.55 -14.48 -5.41
C ARG A 214 9.98 -14.75 -5.90
N LYS A 215 10.11 -15.59 -6.89
CA LYS A 215 11.41 -15.91 -7.52
C LYS A 215 11.46 -15.38 -8.94
N LYS A 216 12.63 -14.93 -9.37
CA LYS A 216 12.96 -14.60 -10.76
C LYS A 216 13.48 -15.82 -11.48
#